data_2c415dab72a06c0663752cf806248b21
#
_entry.id   2c415dab72a06c0663752cf806248b21
#
_cell.length_a   1.000
_cell.length_b   1.000
_cell.length_c   1.000
_cell.angle_alpha   90.00
_cell.angle_beta   90.00
_cell.angle_gamma   90.00
#
_symmetry.space_group_name_H-M   'P 1'
#
loop_
_entity.id
_entity.type
_entity.pdbx_description
1 polymer ?
#
loop_
_entity_poly.entity_id
_entity_poly.type
_entity_poly.pdbx_seq_one_letter_code
_entity_poly.pdbx_strand_id
1 'polypeptide(L)'
;ENGGKLWTYCRHQLKHRKRQVSAPYTAVQNRTMIDERPAAWDGSTPGDFEMDTIVGKDGNGAIVTLVERNTNFTLARKLPQGKNAKALAQMVILMLLPYIGKIRSITTDNGSEFAEHLLIAKRLKTKIFFAHPYSSWEKGCIEYHNKLIRQYIPKGTDFNTITDQMLKEIVIKINKRPRLKLGFSTPVAEFFKFIA
;
A
#
# COMPACT_ATOMS: atom_id res chain seq x y z
N GLU A 1 -34.64 -18.63 -0.25
CA GLU A 1 -33.43 -17.79 -0.35
C GLU A 1 -33.85 -16.46 -1.00
N ASN A 2 -34.22 -15.53 -0.18
CA ASN A 2 -34.71 -14.23 -0.63
C ASN A 2 -33.47 -13.37 -1.02
N GLY A 3 -33.30 -13.12 -2.30
CA GLY A 3 -32.28 -12.24 -2.87
C GLY A 3 -32.44 -10.78 -2.46
N GLY A 4 -32.41 -10.53 -1.14
CA GLY A 4 -32.55 -9.18 -0.60
C GLY A 4 -31.48 -8.22 -1.12
N LYS A 5 -31.87 -6.98 -1.36
CA LYS A 5 -30.97 -5.91 -1.84
C LYS A 5 -30.41 -5.05 -0.70
N LEU A 6 -30.54 -5.46 0.57
CA LEU A 6 -30.07 -4.71 1.74
C LEU A 6 -28.58 -4.36 1.69
N TRP A 7 -27.77 -5.18 1.03
CA TRP A 7 -26.35 -4.92 0.83
C TRP A 7 -26.08 -3.63 0.04
N THR A 8 -27.04 -3.14 -0.78
CA THR A 8 -26.90 -1.88 -1.54
C THR A 8 -26.91 -0.65 -0.62
N TYR A 9 -27.45 -0.79 0.57
CA TYR A 9 -27.50 0.28 1.59
C TYR A 9 -26.30 0.22 2.55
N CYS A 10 -25.49 -0.83 2.46
CA CYS A 10 -24.26 -0.93 3.26
C CYS A 10 -23.18 0.00 2.70
N ARG A 11 -22.40 0.63 3.59
CA ARG A 11 -21.31 1.55 3.24
C ARG A 11 -20.34 0.98 2.19
N HIS A 12 -20.13 -0.32 2.17
CA HIS A 12 -19.19 -1.01 1.27
C HIS A 12 -19.87 -1.74 0.10
N GLN A 13 -21.20 -1.79 0.06
CA GLN A 13 -21.99 -2.44 -1.00
C GLN A 13 -21.38 -3.79 -1.48
N LEU A 14 -20.88 -4.57 -0.53
CA LEU A 14 -20.18 -5.82 -0.84
C LEU A 14 -21.22 -6.92 -1.15
N LYS A 15 -21.39 -7.21 -2.44
CA LYS A 15 -22.07 -8.43 -2.87
C LYS A 15 -21.08 -9.59 -2.84
N HIS A 16 -21.45 -10.71 -2.20
CA HIS A 16 -20.66 -11.94 -2.31
C HIS A 16 -20.58 -12.37 -3.78
N ARG A 17 -19.43 -12.16 -4.41
CA ARG A 17 -19.16 -12.70 -5.73
C ARG A 17 -18.62 -14.12 -5.58
N LYS A 18 -19.19 -15.08 -6.35
CA LYS A 18 -18.54 -16.37 -6.54
C LYS A 18 -17.13 -16.11 -7.09
N ARG A 19 -16.13 -16.71 -6.47
CA ARG A 19 -14.74 -16.58 -6.86
C ARG A 19 -14.57 -17.15 -8.25
N GLN A 20 -14.13 -16.35 -9.22
CA GLN A 20 -13.61 -16.87 -10.47
C GLN A 20 -12.28 -17.56 -10.15
N VAL A 21 -12.12 -18.79 -10.60
CA VAL A 21 -10.82 -19.49 -10.58
C VAL A 21 -9.89 -18.67 -11.48
N SER A 22 -8.98 -17.93 -10.87
CA SER A 22 -7.99 -17.15 -11.61
C SER A 22 -7.00 -18.07 -12.32
N ALA A 23 -6.45 -17.62 -13.45
CA ALA A 23 -5.34 -18.25 -14.15
C ALA A 23 -4.20 -18.63 -13.18
N PRO A 24 -3.36 -19.63 -13.51
CA PRO A 24 -2.30 -20.09 -12.63
C PRO A 24 -1.43 -18.89 -12.20
N TYR A 25 -1.40 -18.70 -10.89
CA TYR A 25 -0.66 -17.62 -10.26
C TYR A 25 0.84 -17.90 -10.38
N THR A 26 1.56 -17.07 -11.11
CA THR A 26 3.03 -17.13 -11.11
C THR A 26 3.51 -16.62 -9.76
N ALA A 27 3.88 -17.53 -8.88
CA ALA A 27 4.36 -17.19 -7.56
C ALA A 27 5.63 -16.34 -7.64
N VAL A 28 5.68 -15.26 -6.89
CA VAL A 28 6.90 -14.47 -6.70
C VAL A 28 7.96 -15.38 -6.08
N GLN A 29 9.15 -15.45 -6.72
CA GLN A 29 10.26 -16.31 -6.27
C GLN A 29 10.96 -15.73 -5.05
N ASN A 30 11.60 -16.60 -4.23
CA ASN A 30 12.48 -16.20 -3.11
C ASN A 30 11.84 -15.22 -2.11
N ARG A 31 10.56 -15.46 -1.75
CA ARG A 31 9.84 -14.64 -0.78
C ARG A 31 10.28 -14.98 0.65
N THR A 32 10.46 -13.96 1.47
CA THR A 32 10.50 -14.08 2.92
C THR A 32 9.09 -13.84 3.47
N MET A 33 8.55 -14.79 4.20
CA MET A 33 7.18 -14.68 4.71
C MET A 33 7.13 -13.80 5.96
N ILE A 34 5.96 -13.25 6.25
CA ILE A 34 5.76 -12.34 7.38
C ILE A 34 6.09 -12.99 8.73
N ASP A 35 5.99 -14.32 8.85
CA ASP A 35 6.34 -15.07 10.05
C ASP A 35 7.82 -14.96 10.41
N GLU A 36 8.67 -14.73 9.41
CA GLU A 36 10.11 -14.54 9.59
C GLU A 36 10.47 -13.12 10.04
N ARG A 37 9.48 -12.24 10.14
CA ARG A 37 9.67 -10.87 10.62
C ARG A 37 9.93 -10.90 12.12
N PRO A 38 11.01 -10.25 12.61
CA PRO A 38 11.26 -10.14 14.04
C PRO A 38 10.04 -9.57 14.79
N ALA A 39 9.67 -10.18 15.91
CA ALA A 39 8.52 -9.74 16.72
C ALA A 39 8.61 -8.27 17.14
N ALA A 40 9.83 -7.77 17.39
CA ALA A 40 10.07 -6.36 17.70
C ALA A 40 9.77 -5.38 16.55
N TRP A 41 9.49 -5.88 15.32
CA TRP A 41 9.13 -5.06 14.16
C TRP A 41 7.61 -5.07 13.95
N ASP A 42 6.90 -4.81 15.01
CA ASP A 42 5.44 -4.84 15.09
C ASP A 42 4.77 -3.52 14.62
N GLY A 43 5.57 -2.48 14.33
CA GLY A 43 5.11 -1.13 13.98
C GLY A 43 4.90 -0.23 15.20
N SER A 44 5.32 -0.65 16.40
CA SER A 44 5.34 0.20 17.60
C SER A 44 6.42 1.29 17.52
N THR A 45 7.50 1.01 16.78
CA THR A 45 8.56 1.97 16.47
C THR A 45 8.59 2.27 14.98
N PRO A 46 8.99 3.49 14.54
CA PRO A 46 9.03 3.84 13.13
C PRO A 46 10.05 3.03 12.32
N GLY A 47 9.82 2.96 11.01
CA GLY A 47 10.72 2.32 10.03
C GLY A 47 10.12 1.10 9.31
N ASP A 48 8.94 0.63 9.71
CA ASP A 48 8.25 -0.47 9.07
C ASP A 48 7.15 0.04 8.15
N PHE A 49 7.26 -0.28 6.87
CA PHE A 49 6.30 0.13 5.86
C PHE A 49 5.38 -1.03 5.42
N GLU A 50 4.18 -0.69 5.03
CA GLU A 50 3.32 -1.55 4.22
C GLU A 50 3.22 -0.98 2.81
N MET A 51 3.21 -1.86 1.81
CA MET A 51 3.16 -1.51 0.39
C MET A 51 2.00 -2.23 -0.29
N ASP A 52 1.32 -1.51 -1.19
CA ASP A 52 0.22 -2.05 -1.98
C ASP A 52 0.07 -1.29 -3.30
N THR A 53 -0.79 -1.79 -4.18
CA THR A 53 -1.20 -1.09 -5.40
C THR A 53 -2.70 -0.91 -5.46
N ILE A 54 -3.16 0.26 -5.85
CA ILE A 54 -4.55 0.48 -6.23
C ILE A 54 -4.64 0.62 -7.75
N VAL A 55 -5.66 -0.03 -8.32
CA VAL A 55 -5.83 -0.16 -9.78
C VAL A 55 -6.99 0.71 -10.25
N GLY A 56 -6.83 1.31 -11.43
CA GLY A 56 -7.84 2.13 -12.09
C GLY A 56 -8.99 1.33 -12.70
N LYS A 57 -9.84 2.03 -13.44
CA LYS A 57 -10.95 1.44 -14.18
C LYS A 57 -10.42 0.35 -15.13
N ASP A 58 -11.12 -0.78 -15.18
CA ASP A 58 -10.85 -1.89 -16.10
C ASP A 58 -9.39 -2.41 -16.06
N GLY A 59 -8.68 -2.18 -14.95
CA GLY A 59 -7.29 -2.59 -14.78
C GLY A 59 -6.26 -1.59 -15.37
N ASN A 60 -6.72 -0.49 -15.95
CA ASN A 60 -5.86 0.49 -16.60
C ASN A 60 -5.23 1.46 -15.58
N GLY A 61 -3.90 1.52 -15.63
CA GLY A 61 -3.10 2.30 -14.69
C GLY A 61 -3.09 1.74 -13.27
N ALA A 62 -2.07 2.09 -12.53
CA ALA A 62 -1.97 1.74 -11.11
C ALA A 62 -1.34 2.91 -10.33
N ILE A 63 -1.59 2.92 -9.04
CA ILE A 63 -0.91 3.80 -8.09
C ILE A 63 -0.27 2.88 -7.05
N VAL A 64 1.04 2.98 -6.88
CA VAL A 64 1.72 2.34 -5.76
C VAL A 64 1.55 3.21 -4.53
N THR A 65 1.22 2.58 -3.42
CA THR A 65 1.04 3.20 -2.12
C THR A 65 1.99 2.59 -1.10
N LEU A 66 2.52 3.41 -0.23
CA LEU A 66 3.37 3.03 0.89
C LEU A 66 2.88 3.75 2.13
N VAL A 67 2.83 3.05 3.25
CA VAL A 67 2.47 3.65 4.54
C VAL A 67 3.48 3.21 5.59
N GLU A 68 4.00 4.17 6.35
CA GLU A 68 4.82 3.88 7.52
C GLU A 68 3.87 3.55 8.70
N ARG A 69 4.06 2.36 9.32
CA ARG A 69 3.09 1.76 10.24
C ARG A 69 2.93 2.49 11.56
N ASN A 70 3.98 3.11 12.07
CA ASN A 70 3.94 3.83 13.34
C ASN A 70 3.29 5.20 13.17
N THR A 71 3.82 6.02 12.28
CA THR A 71 3.41 7.42 12.08
C THR A 71 2.20 7.58 11.16
N ASN A 72 1.81 6.51 10.43
CA ASN A 72 0.79 6.54 9.38
C ASN A 72 1.15 7.48 8.20
N PHE A 73 2.44 7.80 8.03
CA PHE A 73 2.89 8.61 6.91
C PHE A 73 2.71 7.86 5.60
N THR A 74 2.01 8.48 4.68
CA THR A 74 1.59 7.88 3.41
C THR A 74 2.37 8.48 2.25
N LEU A 75 2.85 7.64 1.37
CA LEU A 75 3.41 7.99 0.08
C LEU A 75 2.59 7.31 -1.02
N ALA A 76 2.39 8.00 -2.14
CA ALA A 76 1.73 7.40 -3.31
C ALA A 76 2.27 8.02 -4.61
N ARG A 77 2.39 7.20 -5.66
CA ARG A 77 2.82 7.59 -7.00
C ARG A 77 2.08 6.80 -8.07
N LYS A 78 1.81 7.44 -9.18
CA LYS A 78 1.27 6.75 -10.37
C LYS A 78 2.33 5.83 -10.98
N LEU A 79 1.86 4.70 -11.49
CA LEU A 79 2.64 3.77 -12.30
C LEU A 79 2.14 3.85 -13.74
N PRO A 80 2.85 4.58 -14.63
CA PRO A 80 2.38 4.81 -16.01
C PRO A 80 2.17 3.51 -16.80
N GLN A 81 2.96 2.48 -16.49
CA GLN A 81 2.91 1.17 -17.13
C GLN A 81 2.03 0.16 -16.36
N GLY A 82 1.10 0.65 -15.51
CA GLY A 82 0.25 -0.20 -14.70
C GLY A 82 1.05 -1.07 -13.71
N LYS A 83 0.63 -2.33 -13.52
CA LYS A 83 1.27 -3.28 -12.58
C LYS A 83 2.56 -3.93 -13.13
N ASN A 84 3.43 -3.18 -13.75
CA ASN A 84 4.72 -3.69 -14.21
C ASN A 84 5.71 -3.76 -13.04
N ALA A 85 6.30 -4.95 -12.78
CA ALA A 85 7.16 -5.18 -11.63
C ALA A 85 8.43 -4.30 -11.64
N LYS A 86 9.08 -4.12 -12.80
CA LYS A 86 10.28 -3.28 -12.91
C LYS A 86 9.97 -1.81 -12.67
N ALA A 87 8.89 -1.31 -13.27
CA ALA A 87 8.45 0.07 -13.10
C ALA A 87 8.05 0.35 -11.64
N LEU A 88 7.35 -0.60 -11.00
CA LEU A 88 7.01 -0.51 -9.58
C LEU A 88 8.28 -0.46 -8.71
N ALA A 89 9.23 -1.37 -8.93
CA ALA A 89 10.46 -1.41 -8.15
C ALA A 89 11.25 -0.10 -8.26
N GLN A 90 11.40 0.44 -9.46
CA GLN A 90 12.06 1.72 -9.68
C GLN A 90 11.34 2.87 -8.96
N MET A 91 10.02 2.91 -9.04
CA MET A 91 9.20 3.94 -8.38
C MET A 91 9.33 3.85 -6.86
N VAL A 92 9.24 2.65 -6.28
CA VAL A 92 9.39 2.44 -4.83
C VAL A 92 10.78 2.86 -4.35
N ILE A 93 11.82 2.51 -5.10
CA ILE A 93 13.19 2.93 -4.78
C ILE A 93 13.27 4.47 -4.78
N LEU A 94 12.78 5.15 -5.82
CA LEU A 94 12.77 6.61 -5.89
C LEU A 94 12.02 7.26 -4.74
N MET A 95 10.87 6.70 -4.35
CA MET A 95 10.05 7.22 -3.25
C MET A 95 10.73 7.11 -1.90
N LEU A 96 11.48 6.03 -1.68
CA LEU A 96 12.08 5.70 -0.38
C LEU A 96 13.56 6.02 -0.27
N LEU A 97 14.24 6.32 -1.37
CA LEU A 97 15.67 6.66 -1.39
C LEU A 97 16.05 7.80 -0.40
N PRO A 98 15.24 8.87 -0.24
CA PRO A 98 15.54 9.92 0.73
C PRO A 98 15.57 9.45 2.20
N TYR A 99 14.99 8.27 2.47
CA TYR A 99 14.84 7.71 3.82
C TYR A 99 15.70 6.46 4.05
N ILE A 100 16.67 6.20 3.14
CA ILE A 100 17.57 5.04 3.26
C ILE A 100 18.27 5.05 4.62
N GLY A 101 18.38 3.87 5.27
CA GLY A 101 18.92 3.74 6.62
C GLY A 101 17.88 3.96 7.75
N LYS A 102 16.73 4.54 7.44
CA LYS A 102 15.59 4.65 8.37
C LYS A 102 14.49 3.60 8.07
N ILE A 103 14.62 2.83 6.99
CA ILE A 103 13.66 1.82 6.58
C ILE A 103 14.12 0.45 7.09
N ARG A 104 13.40 -0.14 8.03
CA ARG A 104 13.70 -1.49 8.54
C ARG A 104 13.10 -2.58 7.67
N SER A 105 11.83 -2.45 7.37
CA SER A 105 11.10 -3.44 6.58
C SER A 105 10.01 -2.85 5.70
N ILE A 106 9.64 -3.61 4.67
CA ILE A 106 8.46 -3.35 3.85
C ILE A 106 7.65 -4.65 3.79
N THR A 107 6.35 -4.58 4.13
CA THR A 107 5.42 -5.71 4.01
C THR A 107 4.51 -5.52 2.81
N THR A 108 4.36 -6.55 1.98
CA THR A 108 3.51 -6.53 0.81
C THR A 108 2.67 -7.81 0.69
N ASP A 109 1.74 -7.87 -0.27
CA ASP A 109 1.08 -9.13 -0.64
C ASP A 109 1.87 -9.91 -1.69
N ASN A 110 1.23 -10.98 -2.18
CA ASN A 110 1.86 -11.88 -3.14
C ASN A 110 1.61 -11.47 -4.61
N GLY A 111 1.24 -10.23 -4.88
CA GLY A 111 1.00 -9.74 -6.25
C GLY A 111 2.23 -9.89 -7.15
N SER A 112 2.03 -10.26 -8.41
CA SER A 112 3.13 -10.42 -9.39
C SER A 112 3.88 -9.12 -9.65
N GLU A 113 3.27 -7.98 -9.37
CA GLU A 113 3.89 -6.66 -9.44
C GLU A 113 5.04 -6.47 -8.44
N PHE A 114 5.14 -7.32 -7.41
CA PHE A 114 6.23 -7.29 -6.42
C PHE A 114 7.34 -8.30 -6.73
N ALA A 115 7.39 -8.85 -7.95
CA ALA A 115 8.41 -9.84 -8.33
C ALA A 115 9.86 -9.29 -8.23
N GLU A 116 10.05 -7.99 -8.40
CA GLU A 116 11.36 -7.34 -8.28
C GLU A 116 11.70 -6.89 -6.83
N HIS A 117 11.11 -7.52 -5.83
CA HIS A 117 11.31 -7.18 -4.42
C HIS A 117 12.78 -7.29 -3.98
N LEU A 118 13.54 -8.23 -4.53
CA LEU A 118 14.98 -8.38 -4.22
C LEU A 118 15.79 -7.14 -4.67
N LEU A 119 15.42 -6.53 -5.81
CA LEU A 119 16.03 -5.29 -6.27
C LEU A 119 15.72 -4.14 -5.30
N ILE A 120 14.47 -4.03 -4.85
CA ILE A 120 14.05 -3.03 -3.86
C ILE A 120 14.83 -3.23 -2.54
N ALA A 121 14.86 -4.47 -2.02
CA ALA A 121 15.56 -4.82 -0.79
C ALA A 121 17.04 -4.43 -0.85
N LYS A 122 17.72 -4.80 -1.95
CA LYS A 122 19.14 -4.50 -2.17
C LYS A 122 19.41 -2.99 -2.23
N ARG A 123 18.59 -2.25 -2.98
CA ARG A 123 18.79 -0.81 -3.20
C ARG A 123 18.51 0.03 -1.97
N LEU A 124 17.48 -0.34 -1.22
CA LEU A 124 17.08 0.38 0.00
C LEU A 124 17.75 -0.16 1.26
N LYS A 125 18.54 -1.24 1.16
CA LYS A 125 19.17 -1.94 2.29
C LYS A 125 18.14 -2.32 3.38
N THR A 126 16.99 -2.83 2.96
CA THR A 126 15.85 -3.19 3.81
C THR A 126 15.42 -4.63 3.60
N LYS A 127 14.57 -5.16 4.48
CA LYS A 127 13.94 -6.48 4.32
C LYS A 127 12.52 -6.33 3.78
N ILE A 128 12.13 -7.24 2.89
CA ILE A 128 10.76 -7.29 2.36
C ILE A 128 10.10 -8.58 2.80
N PHE A 129 8.93 -8.45 3.42
CA PHE A 129 8.12 -9.55 3.89
C PHE A 129 6.83 -9.66 3.10
N PHE A 130 6.38 -10.88 2.89
CA PHE A 130 5.15 -11.18 2.18
C PHE A 130 4.08 -11.66 3.15
N ALA A 131 2.93 -11.00 3.12
CA ALA A 131 1.77 -11.41 3.88
C ALA A 131 1.21 -12.74 3.35
N HIS A 132 0.52 -13.50 4.20
CA HIS A 132 -0.13 -14.73 3.79
C HIS A 132 -1.26 -14.44 2.80
N PRO A 133 -1.51 -15.37 1.87
CA PRO A 133 -2.68 -15.28 1.02
C PRO A 133 -3.95 -15.19 1.88
N TYR A 134 -4.85 -14.27 1.51
CA TYR A 134 -6.12 -14.04 2.19
C TYR A 134 -6.04 -13.48 3.63
N SER A 135 -4.87 -13.06 4.08
CA SER A 135 -4.64 -12.49 5.42
C SER A 135 -4.54 -10.97 5.37
N SER A 136 -5.62 -10.31 4.96
CA SER A 136 -5.66 -8.84 4.78
C SER A 136 -5.36 -8.08 6.09
N TRP A 137 -5.64 -8.67 7.24
CA TRP A 137 -5.33 -8.09 8.56
C TRP A 137 -3.83 -7.89 8.81
N GLU A 138 -2.96 -8.65 8.13
CA GLU A 138 -1.50 -8.50 8.22
C GLU A 138 -0.99 -7.19 7.58
N LYS A 139 -1.84 -6.57 6.74
CA LYS A 139 -1.60 -5.27 6.08
C LYS A 139 -2.73 -4.26 6.38
N GLY A 140 -3.26 -4.28 7.57
CA GLY A 140 -4.42 -3.45 7.93
C GLY A 140 -4.17 -1.94 7.81
N CYS A 141 -2.93 -1.50 7.98
CA CYS A 141 -2.57 -0.09 7.90
C CYS A 141 -2.72 0.44 6.47
N ILE A 142 -2.11 -0.25 5.47
CA ILE A 142 -2.19 0.19 4.07
C ILE A 142 -3.61 0.08 3.52
N GLU A 143 -4.37 -0.96 3.90
CA GLU A 143 -5.77 -1.08 3.49
C GLU A 143 -6.61 0.12 3.94
N TYR A 144 -6.43 0.56 5.18
CA TYR A 144 -7.09 1.75 5.68
C TYR A 144 -6.70 3.00 4.89
N HIS A 145 -5.40 3.19 4.60
CA HIS A 145 -4.92 4.35 3.86
C HIS A 145 -5.36 4.32 2.39
N ASN A 146 -5.42 3.15 1.78
CA ASN A 146 -6.02 2.98 0.46
C ASN A 146 -7.50 3.39 0.44
N LYS A 147 -8.26 3.09 1.51
CA LYS A 147 -9.64 3.61 1.66
C LYS A 147 -9.70 5.13 1.79
N LEU A 148 -8.72 5.77 2.44
CA LEU A 148 -8.64 7.23 2.48
C LEU A 148 -8.36 7.83 1.10
N ILE A 149 -7.44 7.25 0.32
CA ILE A 149 -7.18 7.67 -1.06
C ILE A 149 -8.45 7.48 -1.91
N ARG A 150 -9.17 6.37 -1.71
CA ARG A 150 -10.41 6.07 -2.43
C ARG A 150 -11.58 7.02 -2.12
N GLN A 151 -11.51 7.80 -1.04
CA GLN A 151 -12.47 8.90 -0.81
C GLN A 151 -12.32 10.03 -1.85
N TYR A 152 -11.12 10.23 -2.39
CA TYR A 152 -10.82 11.23 -3.41
C TYR A 152 -10.79 10.64 -4.81
N ILE A 153 -10.40 9.39 -4.95
CA ILE A 153 -10.29 8.65 -6.21
C ILE A 153 -11.13 7.36 -6.08
N PRO A 154 -12.46 7.43 -6.32
CA PRO A 154 -13.36 6.29 -6.17
C PRO A 154 -12.96 5.08 -7.04
N LYS A 155 -13.47 3.89 -6.69
CA LYS A 155 -13.34 2.71 -7.56
C LYS A 155 -14.01 3.00 -8.91
N GLY A 156 -13.38 2.52 -9.99
CA GLY A 156 -13.86 2.78 -11.35
C GLY A 156 -13.41 4.11 -11.96
N THR A 157 -12.62 4.91 -11.23
CA THR A 157 -11.99 6.11 -11.81
C THR A 157 -10.93 5.70 -12.85
N ASP A 158 -10.95 6.35 -14.00
CA ASP A 158 -9.87 6.26 -14.97
C ASP A 158 -8.64 7.01 -14.46
N PHE A 159 -7.53 6.30 -14.25
CA PHE A 159 -6.31 6.91 -13.73
C PHE A 159 -5.59 7.80 -14.74
N ASN A 160 -5.98 7.80 -16.01
CA ASN A 160 -5.48 8.77 -16.99
C ASN A 160 -5.97 10.19 -16.68
N THR A 161 -7.14 10.33 -16.06
CA THR A 161 -7.69 11.64 -15.63
C THR A 161 -7.04 12.17 -14.35
N ILE A 162 -6.29 11.37 -13.62
CA ILE A 162 -5.63 11.76 -12.38
C ILE A 162 -4.21 12.23 -12.70
N THR A 163 -3.93 13.50 -12.46
CA THR A 163 -2.57 14.05 -12.59
C THR A 163 -1.69 13.70 -11.38
N ASP A 164 -0.38 13.74 -11.54
CA ASP A 164 0.56 13.55 -10.42
C ASP A 164 0.39 14.65 -9.37
N GLN A 165 0.04 15.87 -9.80
CA GLN A 165 -0.23 16.98 -8.90
C GLN A 165 -1.48 16.72 -8.03
N MET A 166 -2.58 16.26 -8.64
CA MET A 166 -3.80 15.88 -7.90
C MET A 166 -3.49 14.80 -6.85
N LEU A 167 -2.76 13.76 -7.23
CA LEU A 167 -2.38 12.69 -6.31
C LEU A 167 -1.52 13.23 -5.16
N LYS A 168 -0.54 14.09 -5.44
CA LYS A 168 0.30 14.74 -4.44
C LYS A 168 -0.53 15.55 -3.44
N GLU A 169 -1.50 16.31 -3.91
CA GLU A 169 -2.39 17.11 -3.04
C GLU A 169 -3.25 16.23 -2.13
N ILE A 170 -3.76 15.10 -2.64
CA ILE A 170 -4.51 14.11 -1.87
C ILE A 170 -3.63 13.55 -0.75
N VAL A 171 -2.41 13.13 -1.09
CA VAL A 171 -1.44 12.59 -0.10
C VAL A 171 -1.09 13.62 0.95
N ILE A 172 -0.87 14.88 0.57
CA ILE A 172 -0.61 15.98 1.51
C ILE A 172 -1.81 16.15 2.47
N LYS A 173 -3.04 16.16 1.97
CA LYS A 173 -4.25 16.25 2.81
C LYS A 173 -4.34 15.09 3.80
N ILE A 174 -4.03 13.86 3.38
CA ILE A 174 -4.04 12.68 4.23
C ILE A 174 -2.97 12.78 5.32
N ASN A 175 -1.75 13.22 4.98
CA ASN A 175 -0.63 13.32 5.90
C ASN A 175 -0.72 14.50 6.87
N LYS A 176 -1.49 15.53 6.55
CA LYS A 176 -1.77 16.68 7.43
C LYS A 176 -2.97 16.47 8.35
N ARG A 177 -3.73 15.37 8.19
CA ARG A 177 -4.89 15.10 9.04
C ARG A 177 -4.45 14.56 10.40
N PRO A 178 -4.79 15.22 11.54
CA PRO A 178 -4.49 14.70 12.87
C PRO A 178 -5.02 13.28 13.08
N ARG A 179 -4.28 12.48 13.84
CA ARG A 179 -4.64 11.09 14.16
C ARG A 179 -4.73 10.89 15.67
N LEU A 180 -5.81 10.27 16.13
CA LEU A 180 -5.97 9.89 17.53
C LEU A 180 -4.79 9.00 18.00
N LYS A 181 -4.38 8.03 17.18
CA LYS A 181 -3.21 7.17 17.44
C LYS A 181 -1.92 7.95 17.73
N LEU A 182 -1.80 9.16 17.17
CA LEU A 182 -0.62 10.04 17.32
C LEU A 182 -0.83 11.16 18.36
N GLY A 183 -1.79 10.97 19.28
CA GLY A 183 -2.12 12.03 20.25
C GLY A 183 -2.59 13.32 19.56
N PHE A 184 -3.35 13.20 18.48
CA PHE A 184 -3.80 14.30 17.60
C PHE A 184 -2.68 15.02 16.84
N SER A 185 -1.44 14.53 16.87
CA SER A 185 -0.40 14.97 15.93
C SER A 185 -0.69 14.48 14.50
N THR A 186 0.06 14.98 13.53
CA THR A 186 -0.11 14.64 12.13
C THR A 186 0.94 13.62 11.65
N PRO A 187 0.60 12.72 10.72
CA PRO A 187 1.55 11.79 10.11
C PRO A 187 2.84 12.45 9.63
N VAL A 188 2.72 13.59 8.96
CA VAL A 188 3.89 14.32 8.46
C VAL A 188 4.79 14.81 9.59
N ALA A 189 4.23 15.37 10.67
CA ALA A 189 5.03 15.87 11.79
C ALA A 189 5.78 14.73 12.48
N GLU A 190 5.10 13.62 12.78
CA GLU A 190 5.72 12.49 13.48
C GLU A 190 6.76 11.77 12.61
N PHE A 191 6.51 11.64 11.31
CA PHE A 191 7.47 11.02 10.41
C PHE A 191 8.75 11.87 10.27
N PHE A 192 8.62 13.18 10.12
CA PHE A 192 9.79 14.05 10.00
C PHE A 192 10.58 14.18 11.31
N LYS A 193 9.97 14.06 12.49
CA LYS A 193 10.69 13.89 13.77
C LYS A 193 11.54 12.61 13.77
N PHE A 194 11.02 11.52 13.21
CA PHE A 194 11.74 10.25 13.16
C PHE A 194 12.94 10.26 12.22
N ILE A 195 12.86 10.94 11.08
CA ILE A 195 13.94 10.92 10.09
C ILE A 195 15.02 11.98 10.35
N ALA A 196 14.69 13.02 11.13
CA ALA A 196 15.67 14.01 11.59
C ALA A 196 16.70 13.36 12.52
#